data_bc2e2cb79a48a4f237c265ea757780f8
#
_entry.id   bc2e2cb79a48a4f237c265ea757780f8
#
_cell.length_a   1.000
_cell.length_b   1.000
_cell.length_c   1.000
_cell.angle_alpha   90.00
_cell.angle_beta   90.00
_cell.angle_gamma   90.00
#
_symmetry.space_group_name_H-M   'P 1'
#
loop_
_entity.id
_entity.type
_entity.pdbx_description
1 polymer ?
#
loop_
_entity_poly.entity_id
_entity_poly.type
_entity_poly.pdbx_seq_one_letter_code
_entity_poly.pdbx_strand_id
1 'polypeptide(L)'
;MDLEKKSAEKPRPEDIDEATGVGEVLNASGHKQELERNFSLLSICAIGITTGNVWAALGGSIVIALYNGGPAGVIYEFIAVACCYFMIAACIAEMASAIPSSAGVYHWASVTGGARFGKVIGFYAGWWNALGWIFGTASISSILANQIISMYGLFHPGYAFERWHIFIAYLIITWLACFVVMFANRALPKLTNIGLFFILMGVFVTIMVCAIMPSRTGKGYASNEFVWKDWQNQTGWKSDGFVFCAGMLNGAFAVGTPDCVSHLAEELPSPRTNIPKAILAQYTVGFLTALLYLITIFYAVNDLDSLFSNPWPFPLAELYRQATNTHGGSLGLLLVIFVPTFCTNIGCYITSGRMLWTLGRDDATPFSKWVGKVDRKWGNPFNATLACGGINTILGCIYIGSSTAFSAFVGSFIVLSSMSYLAFILPNILTRRRHVISGPFTMPTPVFYTVASIACGYMVVWIPIYCFPFAVPFDTTTMNYTSALVGGVTILLGGWYVWIRKRGYVGPRRLVETLGNGETTIAGVEGSVAEKV
;
A
#
# COMPACT_ATOMS: atom_id res chain seq x y z
N MET A 1 -6.16 44.85 -50.28
CA MET A 1 -7.37 44.53 -49.50
C MET A 1 -7.17 43.14 -48.97
N ASP A 2 -6.27 43.08 -47.96
CA ASP A 2 -5.82 41.83 -47.32
C ASP A 2 -6.59 41.63 -46.03
N LEU A 3 -7.40 40.57 -46.01
CA LEU A 3 -8.07 40.11 -44.80
C LEU A 3 -7.18 39.08 -44.14
N GLU A 4 -6.43 39.51 -43.12
CA GLU A 4 -5.67 38.62 -42.21
C GLU A 4 -6.57 37.58 -41.58
N LYS A 5 -6.28 36.31 -41.85
CA LYS A 5 -6.80 35.18 -41.10
C LYS A 5 -6.11 35.15 -39.71
N LYS A 6 -6.76 35.74 -38.71
CA LYS A 6 -6.46 35.41 -37.30
C LYS A 6 -6.83 33.95 -37.04
N SER A 7 -5.85 33.08 -36.89
CA SER A 7 -6.03 31.74 -36.34
C SER A 7 -6.57 31.91 -34.91
N ALA A 8 -7.73 31.38 -34.65
CA ALA A 8 -8.29 31.33 -33.31
C ALA A 8 -7.43 30.39 -32.46
N GLU A 9 -6.58 30.96 -31.62
CA GLU A 9 -5.85 30.25 -30.59
C GLU A 9 -6.86 29.66 -29.62
N LYS A 10 -6.79 28.35 -29.37
CA LYS A 10 -7.64 27.72 -28.34
C LYS A 10 -7.32 28.37 -26.99
N PRO A 11 -8.33 28.86 -26.25
CA PRO A 11 -8.08 29.48 -24.94
C PRO A 11 -7.37 28.50 -24.02
N ARG A 12 -6.36 28.97 -23.29
CA ARG A 12 -5.69 28.22 -22.24
C ARG A 12 -6.67 27.95 -21.10
N PRO A 13 -6.51 26.89 -20.34
CA PRO A 13 -7.37 26.59 -19.19
C PRO A 13 -7.51 27.77 -18.21
N GLU A 14 -6.48 28.59 -18.09
CA GLU A 14 -6.43 29.79 -17.25
C GLU A 14 -7.34 30.91 -17.77
N ASP A 15 -7.53 31.02 -19.09
CA ASP A 15 -8.37 32.06 -19.74
C ASP A 15 -9.87 31.74 -19.61
N ILE A 16 -10.23 30.49 -19.29
CA ILE A 16 -11.62 30.04 -19.10
C ILE A 16 -12.12 30.41 -17.70
N ASP A 17 -11.22 30.41 -16.70
CA ASP A 17 -11.57 30.72 -15.30
C ASP A 17 -11.82 32.21 -15.06
N GLU A 18 -11.19 33.12 -15.83
CA GLU A 18 -11.45 34.58 -15.74
C GLU A 18 -12.73 35.03 -16.47
N ALA A 19 -13.16 34.28 -17.51
CA ALA A 19 -14.26 34.72 -18.37
C ALA A 19 -15.65 34.34 -17.85
N THR A 20 -15.75 33.37 -16.91
CA THR A 20 -17.05 32.79 -16.55
C THR A 20 -17.60 33.22 -15.20
N GLY A 21 -16.82 33.87 -14.31
CA GLY A 21 -17.33 34.33 -13.00
C GLY A 21 -17.97 33.21 -12.15
N VAL A 22 -17.74 31.95 -12.50
CA VAL A 22 -18.40 30.80 -11.93
C VAL A 22 -17.48 30.18 -10.89
N GLY A 23 -18.00 30.01 -9.73
CA GLY A 23 -17.54 29.55 -8.46
C GLY A 23 -16.39 28.56 -8.41
N GLU A 24 -15.73 28.55 -7.27
CA GLU A 24 -14.62 27.65 -6.87
C GLU A 24 -14.82 26.23 -7.39
N VAL A 25 -13.83 25.72 -8.14
CA VAL A 25 -13.86 24.34 -8.66
C VAL A 25 -13.81 23.35 -7.49
N LEU A 26 -14.91 22.62 -7.31
CA LEU A 26 -14.99 21.56 -6.30
C LEU A 26 -14.47 20.25 -6.89
N ASN A 27 -13.70 19.51 -6.08
CA ASN A 27 -13.26 18.16 -6.43
C ASN A 27 -14.39 17.12 -6.23
N ALA A 28 -14.13 15.86 -6.61
CA ALA A 28 -15.12 14.78 -6.50
C ALA A 28 -15.64 14.52 -5.07
N SER A 29 -14.94 14.98 -4.04
CA SER A 29 -15.36 14.90 -2.63
C SER A 29 -16.09 16.16 -2.14
N GLY A 30 -16.40 17.11 -3.02
CA GLY A 30 -17.11 18.35 -2.68
C GLY A 30 -16.27 19.37 -1.89
N HIS A 31 -14.95 19.23 -1.92
CA HIS A 31 -14.01 20.17 -1.35
C HIS A 31 -13.36 21.02 -2.43
N LYS A 32 -12.89 22.21 -2.04
CA LYS A 32 -12.06 23.05 -2.90
C LYS A 32 -10.77 22.30 -3.27
N GLN A 33 -10.35 22.44 -4.53
CA GLN A 33 -9.06 21.91 -4.99
C GLN A 33 -7.92 22.64 -4.25
N GLU A 34 -7.15 21.91 -3.43
CA GLU A 34 -6.07 22.48 -2.61
C GLU A 34 -4.68 22.05 -3.07
N LEU A 35 -4.57 20.96 -3.84
CA LEU A 35 -3.31 20.37 -4.28
C LEU A 35 -3.07 20.64 -5.77
N GLU A 36 -1.80 20.96 -6.12
CA GLU A 36 -1.37 21.20 -7.49
C GLU A 36 -1.31 19.89 -8.30
N ARG A 37 -1.75 19.93 -9.58
CA ARG A 37 -1.69 18.77 -10.50
C ARG A 37 -0.34 18.67 -11.18
N ASN A 38 0.64 18.03 -10.51
CA ASN A 38 2.03 17.99 -10.95
C ASN A 38 2.46 16.66 -11.59
N PHE A 39 1.61 15.62 -11.62
CA PHE A 39 1.94 14.29 -12.10
C PHE A 39 1.56 14.08 -13.58
N SER A 40 2.47 13.47 -14.36
CA SER A 40 2.19 12.92 -15.70
C SER A 40 1.68 11.48 -15.60
N LEU A 41 1.14 10.90 -16.69
CA LEU A 41 0.71 9.49 -16.71
C LEU A 41 1.87 8.54 -16.35
N LEU A 42 3.08 8.80 -16.85
CA LEU A 42 4.26 8.00 -16.50
C LEU A 42 4.57 8.09 -15.00
N SER A 43 4.52 9.29 -14.42
CA SER A 43 4.76 9.47 -12.99
C SER A 43 3.68 8.83 -12.12
N ILE A 44 2.43 8.76 -12.62
CA ILE A 44 1.33 8.06 -11.93
C ILE A 44 1.58 6.54 -11.92
N CYS A 45 1.96 5.96 -13.06
CA CYS A 45 2.35 4.55 -13.14
C CYS A 45 3.60 4.29 -12.28
N ALA A 46 4.57 5.20 -12.33
CA ALA A 46 5.79 5.11 -11.54
C ALA A 46 5.51 5.09 -10.04
N ILE A 47 4.61 5.94 -9.53
CA ILE A 47 4.29 5.93 -8.09
C ILE A 47 3.54 4.65 -7.69
N GLY A 48 2.64 4.13 -8.55
CA GLY A 48 1.99 2.85 -8.31
C GLY A 48 2.99 1.70 -8.20
N ILE A 49 3.90 1.58 -9.18
CA ILE A 49 4.94 0.54 -9.19
C ILE A 49 5.95 0.75 -8.04
N THR A 50 6.29 1.99 -7.71
CA THR A 50 7.27 2.31 -6.66
C THR A 50 6.71 2.04 -5.26
N THR A 51 5.47 2.44 -4.99
CA THR A 51 4.81 2.18 -3.71
C THR A 51 4.44 0.70 -3.58
N GLY A 52 3.99 0.09 -4.68
CA GLY A 52 3.70 -1.35 -4.75
C GLY A 52 4.88 -2.16 -5.29
N ASN A 53 6.08 -1.96 -4.76
CA ASN A 53 7.30 -2.63 -5.16
C ASN A 53 7.31 -4.11 -4.71
N VAL A 54 6.62 -4.96 -5.47
CA VAL A 54 6.28 -6.33 -5.08
C VAL A 54 7.51 -7.20 -4.82
N TRP A 55 8.52 -7.18 -5.70
CA TRP A 55 9.69 -8.04 -5.57
C TRP A 55 10.54 -7.71 -4.33
N ALA A 56 10.70 -6.42 -4.01
CA ALA A 56 11.47 -6.00 -2.86
C ALA A 56 10.72 -6.23 -1.54
N ALA A 57 9.39 -6.07 -1.53
CA ALA A 57 8.55 -6.38 -0.39
C ALA A 57 8.56 -7.90 -0.09
N LEU A 58 8.42 -8.75 -1.11
CA LEU A 58 8.56 -10.21 -0.97
C LEU A 58 9.92 -10.61 -0.41
N GLY A 59 11.00 -10.09 -0.97
CA GLY A 59 12.36 -10.37 -0.48
C GLY A 59 12.57 -9.89 0.96
N GLY A 60 12.03 -8.72 1.29
CA GLY A 60 12.15 -8.13 2.62
C GLY A 60 11.40 -8.88 3.73
N SER A 61 10.34 -9.58 3.38
CA SER A 61 9.50 -10.35 4.31
C SER A 61 9.55 -11.86 4.07
N ILE A 62 10.46 -12.35 3.24
CA ILE A 62 10.53 -13.74 2.78
C ILE A 62 10.62 -14.76 3.92
N VAL A 63 11.27 -14.40 5.03
CA VAL A 63 11.39 -15.26 6.21
C VAL A 63 10.03 -15.68 6.76
N ILE A 64 9.01 -14.82 6.66
CA ILE A 64 7.65 -15.14 7.16
C ILE A 64 7.05 -16.32 6.41
N ALA A 65 7.37 -16.46 5.12
CA ALA A 65 6.80 -17.48 4.25
C ALA A 65 7.65 -18.77 4.16
N LEU A 66 8.97 -18.67 4.33
CA LEU A 66 9.85 -19.83 4.18
C LEU A 66 9.52 -20.98 5.15
N TYR A 67 9.01 -20.67 6.35
CA TYR A 67 8.52 -21.67 7.30
C TYR A 67 7.22 -22.37 6.85
N ASN A 68 6.50 -21.76 5.90
CA ASN A 68 5.16 -22.15 5.46
C ASN A 68 5.19 -22.91 4.13
N GLY A 69 6.09 -23.88 3.97
CA GLY A 69 6.12 -24.69 2.75
C GLY A 69 7.43 -24.58 1.95
N GLY A 70 8.41 -23.82 2.46
CA GLY A 70 9.69 -23.64 1.79
C GLY A 70 9.58 -22.89 0.45
N PRO A 71 10.54 -23.08 -0.48
CA PRO A 71 10.53 -22.40 -1.77
C PRO A 71 9.27 -22.65 -2.61
N ALA A 72 8.81 -23.90 -2.68
CA ALA A 72 7.59 -24.27 -3.39
C ALA A 72 6.36 -23.56 -2.79
N GLY A 73 6.24 -23.54 -1.46
CA GLY A 73 5.20 -22.82 -0.73
C GLY A 73 5.18 -21.35 -1.14
N VAL A 74 6.28 -20.64 -0.97
CA VAL A 74 6.39 -19.20 -1.27
C VAL A 74 5.96 -18.86 -2.71
N ILE A 75 6.37 -19.67 -3.70
CA ILE A 75 6.01 -19.42 -5.11
C ILE A 75 4.50 -19.61 -5.34
N TYR A 76 3.94 -20.74 -4.91
CA TYR A 76 2.53 -21.02 -5.15
C TYR A 76 1.60 -20.13 -4.32
N GLU A 77 1.96 -19.83 -3.08
CA GLU A 77 1.24 -18.89 -2.22
C GLU A 77 1.22 -17.49 -2.83
N PHE A 78 2.34 -17.03 -3.39
CA PHE A 78 2.40 -15.75 -4.08
C PHE A 78 1.49 -15.71 -5.31
N ILE A 79 1.51 -16.75 -6.15
CA ILE A 79 0.64 -16.83 -7.33
C ILE A 79 -0.83 -16.80 -6.91
N ALA A 80 -1.21 -17.60 -5.91
CA ALA A 80 -2.58 -17.70 -5.44
C ALA A 80 -3.10 -16.36 -4.89
N VAL A 81 -2.31 -15.71 -4.03
CA VAL A 81 -2.71 -14.43 -3.44
C VAL A 81 -2.71 -13.30 -4.46
N ALA A 82 -1.77 -13.28 -5.41
CA ALA A 82 -1.75 -12.29 -6.48
C ALA A 82 -3.03 -12.38 -7.33
N CYS A 83 -3.50 -13.57 -7.67
CA CYS A 83 -4.78 -13.75 -8.37
C CYS A 83 -5.94 -13.13 -7.59
N CYS A 84 -6.02 -13.34 -6.28
CA CYS A 84 -7.06 -12.74 -5.43
C CYS A 84 -6.95 -11.20 -5.40
N TYR A 85 -5.73 -10.68 -5.27
CA TYR A 85 -5.52 -9.23 -5.24
C TYR A 85 -5.73 -8.56 -6.61
N PHE A 86 -5.55 -9.25 -7.74
CA PHE A 86 -5.99 -8.75 -9.05
C PHE A 86 -7.50 -8.49 -9.07
N MET A 87 -8.31 -9.35 -8.43
CA MET A 87 -9.76 -9.14 -8.31
C MET A 87 -10.09 -7.92 -7.43
N ILE A 88 -9.41 -7.76 -6.30
CA ILE A 88 -9.55 -6.57 -5.43
C ILE A 88 -9.13 -5.31 -6.19
N ALA A 89 -7.99 -5.33 -6.88
CA ALA A 89 -7.48 -4.21 -7.66
C ALA A 89 -8.43 -3.78 -8.78
N ALA A 90 -9.08 -4.73 -9.45
CA ALA A 90 -10.11 -4.45 -10.46
C ALA A 90 -11.33 -3.71 -9.86
N CYS A 91 -11.78 -4.12 -8.67
CA CYS A 91 -12.85 -3.42 -7.96
C CYS A 91 -12.44 -2.00 -7.55
N ILE A 92 -11.21 -1.81 -7.08
CA ILE A 92 -10.65 -0.50 -6.71
C ILE A 92 -10.51 0.39 -7.96
N ALA A 93 -10.01 -0.16 -9.07
CA ALA A 93 -9.88 0.56 -10.33
C ALA A 93 -11.23 1.07 -10.85
N GLU A 94 -12.29 0.24 -10.77
CA GLU A 94 -13.65 0.65 -11.13
C GLU A 94 -14.16 1.77 -10.22
N MET A 95 -14.00 1.64 -8.91
CA MET A 95 -14.42 2.68 -7.96
C MET A 95 -13.63 3.97 -8.13
N ALA A 96 -12.33 3.92 -8.36
CA ALA A 96 -11.49 5.09 -8.63
C ALA A 96 -11.87 5.77 -9.96
N SER A 97 -12.32 5.01 -10.97
CA SER A 97 -12.84 5.54 -12.22
C SER A 97 -14.21 6.22 -12.04
N ALA A 98 -15.05 5.64 -11.21
CA ALA A 98 -16.37 6.19 -10.90
C ALA A 98 -16.26 7.45 -10.02
N ILE A 99 -15.50 7.36 -8.92
CA ILE A 99 -15.35 8.37 -7.87
C ILE A 99 -13.86 8.64 -7.63
N PRO A 100 -13.21 9.51 -8.42
CA PRO A 100 -11.79 9.85 -8.25
C PRO A 100 -11.59 10.82 -7.07
N SER A 101 -11.39 10.30 -5.90
CA SER A 101 -11.24 11.05 -4.65
C SER A 101 -9.96 10.64 -3.93
N SER A 102 -9.18 11.61 -3.44
CA SER A 102 -8.01 11.34 -2.59
C SER A 102 -8.38 10.69 -1.26
N ALA A 103 -9.64 10.80 -0.84
CA ALA A 103 -10.19 10.05 0.28
C ALA A 103 -10.35 8.54 -0.01
N GLY A 104 -10.30 8.12 -1.30
CA GLY A 104 -10.28 6.72 -1.72
C GLY A 104 -11.36 5.88 -1.04
N VAL A 105 -10.93 4.81 -0.40
CA VAL A 105 -11.78 3.81 0.27
C VAL A 105 -12.76 4.43 1.28
N TYR A 106 -12.34 5.47 2.01
CA TYR A 106 -13.19 6.20 2.95
C TYR A 106 -14.44 6.76 2.27
N HIS A 107 -14.26 7.43 1.14
CA HIS A 107 -15.36 8.02 0.36
C HIS A 107 -16.20 6.92 -0.31
N TRP A 108 -15.57 5.93 -0.95
CA TRP A 108 -16.28 4.84 -1.63
C TRP A 108 -17.18 4.05 -0.68
N ALA A 109 -16.69 3.73 0.52
CA ALA A 109 -17.47 3.03 1.54
C ALA A 109 -18.65 3.86 2.05
N SER A 110 -18.50 5.19 2.13
CA SER A 110 -19.60 6.07 2.51
C SER A 110 -20.71 6.12 1.46
N VAL A 111 -20.35 6.08 0.16
CA VAL A 111 -21.30 6.09 -0.95
C VAL A 111 -22.00 4.74 -1.09
N THR A 112 -21.24 3.63 -1.14
CA THR A 112 -21.79 2.27 -1.33
C THR A 112 -22.64 1.82 -0.16
N GLY A 113 -22.35 2.27 1.08
CA GLY A 113 -23.17 2.01 2.27
C GLY A 113 -24.53 2.74 2.31
N GLY A 114 -24.76 3.65 1.35
CA GLY A 114 -26.01 4.40 1.20
C GLY A 114 -26.32 5.37 2.35
N ALA A 115 -27.51 5.96 2.35
CA ALA A 115 -27.89 7.02 3.28
C ALA A 115 -27.88 6.57 4.77
N ARG A 116 -28.29 5.33 5.01
CA ARG A 116 -28.45 4.79 6.38
C ARG A 116 -27.13 4.41 7.05
N PHE A 117 -26.26 3.69 6.34
CA PHE A 117 -25.06 3.09 6.91
C PHE A 117 -23.76 3.71 6.41
N GLY A 118 -23.79 4.49 5.32
CA GLY A 118 -22.59 5.01 4.67
C GLY A 118 -21.68 5.82 5.59
N LYS A 119 -22.27 6.63 6.50
CA LYS A 119 -21.50 7.42 7.47
C LYS A 119 -20.67 6.55 8.43
N VAL A 120 -21.24 5.47 8.95
CA VAL A 120 -20.55 4.56 9.87
C VAL A 120 -19.53 3.72 9.12
N ILE A 121 -19.97 3.09 8.03
CA ILE A 121 -19.09 2.21 7.22
C ILE A 121 -17.92 3.01 6.66
N GLY A 122 -18.18 4.23 6.13
CA GLY A 122 -17.14 5.12 5.67
C GLY A 122 -16.13 5.47 6.75
N PHE A 123 -16.59 5.86 7.94
CA PHE A 123 -15.72 6.18 9.06
C PHE A 123 -14.75 5.04 9.40
N TYR A 124 -15.27 3.83 9.58
CA TYR A 124 -14.41 2.68 9.88
C TYR A 124 -13.50 2.33 8.73
N ALA A 125 -14.00 2.30 7.48
CA ALA A 125 -13.19 2.03 6.31
C ALA A 125 -12.03 3.03 6.15
N GLY A 126 -12.30 4.31 6.38
CA GLY A 126 -11.30 5.36 6.33
C GLY A 126 -10.21 5.19 7.38
N TRP A 127 -10.59 4.93 8.63
CA TRP A 127 -9.63 4.73 9.70
C TRP A 127 -8.85 3.42 9.57
N TRP A 128 -9.50 2.31 9.18
CA TRP A 128 -8.80 1.05 8.92
C TRP A 128 -7.78 1.21 7.80
N ASN A 129 -8.13 1.92 6.73
CA ASN A 129 -7.21 2.19 5.64
C ASN A 129 -6.05 3.08 6.09
N ALA A 130 -6.31 4.19 6.79
CA ALA A 130 -5.28 5.09 7.30
C ALA A 130 -4.29 4.39 8.24
N LEU A 131 -4.80 3.61 9.18
CA LEU A 131 -3.97 2.83 10.11
C LEU A 131 -3.25 1.69 9.40
N GLY A 132 -3.90 1.03 8.43
CA GLY A 132 -3.24 0.07 7.55
C GLY A 132 -2.01 0.68 6.89
N TRP A 133 -2.13 1.83 6.23
CA TRP A 133 -0.99 2.52 5.62
C TRP A 133 0.09 2.94 6.62
N ILE A 134 -0.27 3.34 7.85
CA ILE A 134 0.70 3.64 8.91
C ILE A 134 1.48 2.38 9.31
N PHE A 135 0.80 1.24 9.53
CA PHE A 135 1.46 -0.04 9.81
C PHE A 135 2.30 -0.54 8.63
N GLY A 136 1.82 -0.37 7.40
CA GLY A 136 2.60 -0.67 6.18
C GLY A 136 3.89 0.14 6.11
N THR A 137 3.82 1.43 6.39
CA THR A 137 4.99 2.32 6.43
C THR A 137 5.98 1.90 7.53
N ALA A 138 5.48 1.54 8.73
CA ALA A 138 6.31 1.00 9.81
C ALA A 138 7.00 -0.32 9.40
N SER A 139 6.30 -1.20 8.68
CA SER A 139 6.87 -2.46 8.19
C SER A 139 8.01 -2.23 7.21
N ILE A 140 7.85 -1.36 6.22
CA ILE A 140 8.89 -1.04 5.24
C ILE A 140 10.09 -0.35 5.93
N SER A 141 9.85 0.55 6.88
CA SER A 141 10.93 1.18 7.67
C SER A 141 11.70 0.12 8.48
N SER A 142 11.01 -0.89 9.02
CA SER A 142 11.64 -2.02 9.75
C SER A 142 12.47 -2.92 8.83
N ILE A 143 11.99 -3.20 7.62
CA ILE A 143 12.75 -3.93 6.59
C ILE A 143 14.08 -3.23 6.31
N LEU A 144 14.04 -1.92 6.05
CA LEU A 144 15.24 -1.13 5.77
C LEU A 144 16.20 -1.09 6.97
N ALA A 145 15.69 -0.95 8.18
CA ALA A 145 16.50 -0.96 9.40
C ALA A 145 17.22 -2.32 9.61
N ASN A 146 16.47 -3.42 9.48
CA ASN A 146 17.03 -4.77 9.57
C ASN A 146 18.09 -5.03 8.48
N GLN A 147 17.86 -4.50 7.28
CA GLN A 147 18.78 -4.58 6.16
C GLN A 147 20.10 -3.86 6.45
N ILE A 148 20.06 -2.63 7.02
CA ILE A 148 21.26 -1.88 7.41
C ILE A 148 22.11 -2.68 8.42
N ILE A 149 21.48 -3.21 9.46
CA ILE A 149 22.17 -3.99 10.48
C ILE A 149 22.79 -5.26 9.89
N SER A 150 22.07 -5.94 8.99
CA SER A 150 22.60 -7.14 8.33
C SER A 150 23.73 -6.84 7.35
N MET A 151 23.70 -5.70 6.64
CA MET A 151 24.83 -5.25 5.80
C MET A 151 26.11 -5.04 6.63
N TYR A 152 25.99 -4.44 7.81
CA TYR A 152 27.11 -4.28 8.72
C TYR A 152 27.63 -5.64 9.21
N GLY A 153 26.72 -6.53 9.60
CA GLY A 153 27.02 -7.86 10.10
C GLY A 153 27.78 -8.75 9.13
N LEU A 154 27.55 -8.63 7.83
CA LEU A 154 28.27 -9.40 6.81
C LEU A 154 29.79 -9.30 6.93
N PHE A 155 30.32 -8.16 7.40
CA PHE A 155 31.75 -7.90 7.54
C PHE A 155 32.24 -7.94 8.98
N HIS A 156 31.32 -8.08 9.96
CA HIS A 156 31.64 -8.10 11.39
C HIS A 156 30.99 -9.30 12.08
N PRO A 157 31.43 -10.54 11.80
CA PRO A 157 30.77 -11.76 12.29
C PRO A 157 30.76 -11.91 13.81
N GLY A 158 31.66 -11.21 14.51
CA GLY A 158 31.69 -11.18 15.98
C GLY A 158 30.81 -10.10 16.63
N TYR A 159 30.13 -9.30 15.84
CA TYR A 159 29.27 -8.23 16.36
C TYR A 159 27.89 -8.76 16.77
N ALA A 160 27.60 -8.68 18.07
CA ALA A 160 26.26 -8.96 18.59
C ALA A 160 25.41 -7.70 18.49
N PHE A 161 24.41 -7.71 17.61
CA PHE A 161 23.48 -6.58 17.52
C PHE A 161 22.44 -6.66 18.64
N GLU A 162 22.04 -5.48 19.13
CA GLU A 162 20.96 -5.33 20.08
C GLU A 162 19.75 -4.63 19.41
N ARG A 163 18.56 -4.79 19.96
CA ARG A 163 17.32 -4.25 19.40
C ARG A 163 17.34 -2.72 19.25
N TRP A 164 18.05 -2.01 20.13
CA TRP A 164 18.17 -0.56 20.04
C TRP A 164 18.98 -0.09 18.83
N HIS A 165 19.90 -0.89 18.29
CA HIS A 165 20.58 -0.59 17.02
C HIS A 165 19.59 -0.54 15.85
N ILE A 166 18.69 -1.56 15.78
CA ILE A 166 17.63 -1.61 14.79
C ILE A 166 16.67 -0.41 14.95
N PHE A 167 16.33 -0.07 16.20
CA PHE A 167 15.45 1.06 16.49
C PHE A 167 16.04 2.39 16.04
N ILE A 168 17.33 2.65 16.26
CA ILE A 168 17.99 3.88 15.76
C ILE A 168 17.97 3.92 14.23
N ALA A 169 18.33 2.80 13.56
CA ALA A 169 18.26 2.72 12.10
C ALA A 169 16.82 2.97 11.60
N TYR A 170 15.83 2.38 12.27
CA TYR A 170 14.40 2.59 11.99
C TYR A 170 14.00 4.06 12.11
N LEU A 171 14.42 4.76 13.17
CA LEU A 171 14.12 6.17 13.36
C LEU A 171 14.75 7.04 12.26
N ILE A 172 16.01 6.79 11.92
CA ILE A 172 16.71 7.53 10.86
C ILE A 172 15.95 7.36 9.53
N ILE A 173 15.63 6.13 9.15
CA ILE A 173 14.89 5.82 7.91
C ILE A 173 13.50 6.46 7.91
N THR A 174 12.77 6.33 9.02
CA THR A 174 11.42 6.89 9.20
C THR A 174 11.43 8.39 8.98
N TRP A 175 12.30 9.11 9.67
CA TRP A 175 12.34 10.57 9.58
C TRP A 175 12.96 11.07 8.27
N LEU A 176 13.92 10.36 7.70
CA LEU A 176 14.48 10.70 6.40
C LEU A 176 13.41 10.64 5.30
N ALA A 177 12.63 9.56 5.25
CA ALA A 177 11.52 9.42 4.30
C ALA A 177 10.42 10.46 4.55
N CYS A 178 10.06 10.69 5.82
CA CYS A 178 9.08 11.68 6.22
C CYS A 178 9.51 13.11 5.78
N PHE A 179 10.77 13.49 6.01
CA PHE A 179 11.31 14.79 5.60
C PHE A 179 11.34 14.97 4.08
N VAL A 180 11.65 13.92 3.31
CA VAL A 180 11.57 13.97 1.85
C VAL A 180 10.14 14.32 1.42
N VAL A 181 9.12 13.67 1.99
CA VAL A 181 7.71 13.95 1.65
C VAL A 181 7.29 15.35 2.09
N MET A 182 7.73 15.82 3.27
CA MET A 182 7.36 17.14 3.79
C MET A 182 8.00 18.29 3.01
N PHE A 183 9.26 18.19 2.65
CA PHE A 183 10.03 19.31 2.10
C PHE A 183 10.30 19.22 0.60
N ALA A 184 10.23 18.03 0.00
CA ALA A 184 10.52 17.82 -1.42
C ALA A 184 9.26 17.49 -2.27
N ASN A 185 8.07 17.92 -1.84
CA ASN A 185 6.80 17.57 -2.51
C ASN A 185 6.81 17.86 -4.01
N ARG A 186 7.34 19.02 -4.44
CA ARG A 186 7.44 19.39 -5.87
C ARG A 186 8.39 18.49 -6.66
N ALA A 187 9.34 17.83 -6.00
CA ALA A 187 10.28 16.91 -6.62
C ALA A 187 9.74 15.45 -6.66
N LEU A 188 8.66 15.14 -5.96
CA LEU A 188 8.12 13.78 -5.87
C LEU A 188 7.87 13.12 -7.24
N PRO A 189 7.29 13.80 -8.26
CA PRO A 189 7.12 13.18 -9.58
C PRO A 189 8.44 12.76 -10.24
N LYS A 190 9.52 13.51 -10.02
CA LYS A 190 10.87 13.15 -10.50
C LYS A 190 11.46 12.02 -9.68
N LEU A 191 11.32 12.07 -8.35
CA LEU A 191 11.80 11.03 -7.45
C LEU A 191 11.12 9.68 -7.72
N THR A 192 9.81 9.67 -8.00
CA THR A 192 9.09 8.43 -8.35
C THR A 192 9.53 7.86 -9.69
N ASN A 193 9.83 8.69 -10.70
CA ASN A 193 10.38 8.22 -11.97
C ASN A 193 11.80 7.63 -11.79
N ILE A 194 12.64 8.26 -10.97
CA ILE A 194 13.95 7.72 -10.59
C ILE A 194 13.78 6.42 -9.81
N GLY A 195 12.83 6.36 -8.89
CA GLY A 195 12.47 5.15 -8.15
C GLY A 195 12.08 4.00 -9.09
N LEU A 196 11.24 4.25 -10.09
CA LEU A 196 10.87 3.28 -11.11
C LEU A 196 12.10 2.71 -11.85
N PHE A 197 13.04 3.58 -12.24
CA PHE A 197 14.29 3.15 -12.86
C PHE A 197 15.08 2.19 -11.96
N PHE A 198 15.26 2.55 -10.67
CA PHE A 198 16.00 1.70 -9.73
C PHE A 198 15.25 0.38 -9.42
N ILE A 199 13.93 0.38 -9.44
CA ILE A 199 13.14 -0.85 -9.25
C ILE A 199 13.36 -1.82 -10.41
N LEU A 200 13.20 -1.35 -11.65
CA LEU A 200 13.32 -2.20 -12.83
C LEU A 200 14.77 -2.64 -13.06
N MET A 201 15.73 -1.73 -12.90
CA MET A 201 17.15 -2.05 -12.99
C MET A 201 17.59 -2.97 -11.85
N GLY A 202 17.11 -2.71 -10.63
CA GLY A 202 17.43 -3.51 -9.45
C GLY A 202 16.97 -4.95 -9.56
N VAL A 203 15.72 -5.18 -9.97
CA VAL A 203 15.21 -6.54 -10.18
C VAL A 203 15.96 -7.24 -11.32
N PHE A 204 16.22 -6.54 -12.41
CA PHE A 204 16.99 -7.10 -13.54
C PHE A 204 18.41 -7.52 -13.11
N VAL A 205 19.14 -6.64 -12.43
CA VAL A 205 20.50 -6.94 -11.93
C VAL A 205 20.46 -8.13 -10.96
N THR A 206 19.50 -8.15 -10.04
CA THR A 206 19.37 -9.24 -9.04
C THR A 206 19.09 -10.58 -9.72
N ILE A 207 18.15 -10.62 -10.68
CA ILE A 207 17.84 -11.82 -11.46
C ILE A 207 19.08 -12.29 -12.22
N MET A 208 19.78 -11.39 -12.93
CA MET A 208 20.97 -11.75 -13.70
C MET A 208 22.10 -12.29 -12.82
N VAL A 209 22.36 -11.65 -11.67
CA VAL A 209 23.40 -12.09 -10.73
C VAL A 209 23.04 -13.46 -10.14
N CYS A 210 21.82 -13.63 -9.64
CA CYS A 210 21.36 -14.89 -9.06
C CYS A 210 21.26 -16.03 -10.10
N ALA A 211 21.01 -15.71 -11.37
CA ALA A 211 20.96 -16.69 -12.45
C ALA A 211 22.34 -17.10 -12.97
N ILE A 212 23.38 -16.26 -12.82
CA ILE A 212 24.71 -16.53 -13.40
C ILE A 212 25.72 -16.99 -12.34
N MET A 213 25.71 -16.35 -11.18
CA MET A 213 26.78 -16.56 -10.18
C MET A 213 26.88 -17.98 -9.63
N PRO A 214 25.78 -18.74 -9.35
CA PRO A 214 25.89 -20.11 -8.84
C PRO A 214 26.69 -21.03 -9.75
N SER A 215 26.53 -20.88 -11.07
CA SER A 215 27.34 -21.63 -12.06
C SER A 215 28.82 -21.18 -12.07
N ARG A 216 29.08 -19.88 -11.94
CA ARG A 216 30.45 -19.34 -11.95
C ARG A 216 31.23 -19.66 -10.68
N THR A 217 30.55 -19.75 -9.56
CA THR A 217 31.18 -20.07 -8.26
C THR A 217 31.33 -21.58 -8.03
N GLY A 218 30.85 -22.42 -8.93
CA GLY A 218 30.92 -23.88 -8.83
C GLY A 218 29.94 -24.49 -7.81
N LYS A 219 29.05 -23.70 -7.17
CA LYS A 219 28.03 -24.22 -6.25
C LYS A 219 26.88 -24.93 -6.97
N GLY A 220 26.62 -24.56 -8.24
CA GLY A 220 25.49 -25.08 -9.00
C GLY A 220 24.16 -24.49 -8.54
N TYR A 221 23.08 -25.03 -9.11
CA TYR A 221 21.71 -24.61 -8.82
C TYR A 221 20.98 -25.64 -7.99
N ALA A 222 19.98 -25.20 -7.23
CA ALA A 222 19.05 -26.08 -6.56
C ALA A 222 18.29 -26.97 -7.57
N SER A 223 17.85 -28.14 -7.13
CA SER A 223 17.10 -29.07 -7.97
C SER A 223 15.70 -28.54 -8.30
N ASN A 224 15.14 -28.97 -9.43
CA ASN A 224 13.74 -28.69 -9.75
C ASN A 224 12.78 -29.22 -8.68
N GLU A 225 13.13 -30.31 -8.03
CA GLU A 225 12.33 -30.89 -6.95
C GLU A 225 12.27 -29.95 -5.75
N PHE A 226 13.40 -29.44 -5.32
CA PHE A 226 13.52 -28.46 -4.22
C PHE A 226 12.72 -27.19 -4.50
N VAL A 227 12.78 -26.64 -5.70
CA VAL A 227 12.12 -25.35 -6.01
C VAL A 227 10.61 -25.51 -6.20
N TRP A 228 10.13 -26.64 -6.79
CA TRP A 228 8.73 -26.76 -7.24
C TRP A 228 7.90 -27.80 -6.51
N LYS A 229 8.51 -28.76 -5.80
CA LYS A 229 7.79 -29.90 -5.24
C LYS A 229 8.01 -30.13 -3.75
N ASP A 230 9.20 -29.81 -3.25
CA ASP A 230 9.56 -30.08 -1.88
C ASP A 230 8.82 -29.14 -0.92
N TRP A 231 7.81 -29.70 -0.24
CA TRP A 231 6.98 -28.96 0.70
C TRP A 231 7.55 -29.11 2.11
N GLN A 232 8.01 -27.99 2.68
CA GLN A 232 8.68 -27.96 3.99
C GLN A 232 7.87 -27.19 5.02
N ASN A 233 6.98 -27.88 5.72
CA ASN A 233 6.21 -27.30 6.82
C ASN A 233 7.01 -27.29 8.12
N GLN A 234 7.44 -26.12 8.56
CA GLN A 234 8.16 -25.92 9.82
C GLN A 234 7.31 -25.19 10.88
N THR A 235 6.02 -24.97 10.63
CA THR A 235 5.13 -24.21 11.51
C THR A 235 4.56 -25.03 12.67
N GLY A 236 4.64 -26.36 12.61
CA GLY A 236 4.02 -27.26 13.58
C GLY A 236 2.51 -27.48 13.38
N TRP A 237 1.85 -26.74 12.50
CA TRP A 237 0.46 -27.00 12.11
C TRP A 237 0.34 -28.30 11.32
N LYS A 238 -0.65 -29.13 11.66
CA LYS A 238 -0.84 -30.46 11.04
C LYS A 238 -1.41 -30.42 9.61
N SER A 239 -2.11 -29.36 9.26
CA SER A 239 -2.77 -29.23 7.97
C SER A 239 -1.94 -28.38 7.03
N ASP A 240 -1.35 -28.99 5.99
CA ASP A 240 -0.59 -28.27 4.96
C ASP A 240 -1.46 -27.28 4.17
N GLY A 241 -2.75 -27.58 3.99
CA GLY A 241 -3.68 -26.63 3.38
C GLY A 241 -3.88 -25.36 4.22
N PHE A 242 -3.89 -25.49 5.55
CA PHE A 242 -3.93 -24.32 6.44
C PHE A 242 -2.60 -23.55 6.39
N VAL A 243 -1.48 -24.26 6.39
CA VAL A 243 -0.13 -23.67 6.28
C VAL A 243 0.01 -22.87 4.99
N PHE A 244 -0.45 -23.43 3.86
CA PHE A 244 -0.50 -22.73 2.58
C PHE A 244 -1.33 -21.44 2.67
N CYS A 245 -2.53 -21.52 3.25
CA CYS A 245 -3.39 -20.34 3.41
C CYS A 245 -2.76 -19.26 4.30
N ALA A 246 -2.09 -19.65 5.38
CA ALA A 246 -1.40 -18.73 6.29
C ALA A 246 -0.14 -18.12 5.64
N GLY A 247 0.60 -18.91 4.86
CA GLY A 247 1.81 -18.47 4.14
C GLY A 247 1.54 -17.43 3.05
N MET A 248 0.32 -17.37 2.51
CA MET A 248 -0.12 -16.32 1.58
C MET A 248 0.04 -14.91 2.17
N LEU A 249 0.24 -14.74 3.49
CA LEU A 249 0.44 -13.44 4.13
C LEU A 249 1.62 -12.65 3.55
N ASN A 250 2.74 -13.32 3.25
CA ASN A 250 3.91 -12.68 2.65
C ASN A 250 3.59 -12.09 1.27
N GLY A 251 2.96 -12.87 0.43
CA GLY A 251 2.50 -12.41 -0.88
C GLY A 251 1.45 -11.30 -0.77
N ALA A 252 0.49 -11.42 0.18
CA ALA A 252 -0.51 -10.40 0.45
C ALA A 252 0.14 -9.06 0.86
N PHE A 253 1.20 -9.10 1.68
CA PHE A 253 1.97 -7.90 2.04
C PHE A 253 2.58 -7.23 0.81
N ALA A 254 3.14 -8.01 -0.10
CA ALA A 254 3.80 -7.49 -1.28
C ALA A 254 2.83 -6.88 -2.30
N VAL A 255 1.64 -7.46 -2.49
CA VAL A 255 0.61 -6.95 -3.42
C VAL A 255 -0.48 -6.12 -2.74
N GLY A 256 -0.38 -5.87 -1.44
CA GLY A 256 -1.43 -5.28 -0.59
C GLY A 256 -1.69 -3.78 -0.77
N THR A 257 -1.21 -3.16 -1.84
CA THR A 257 -1.24 -1.71 -2.06
C THR A 257 -2.07 -1.25 -3.28
N PRO A 258 -3.25 -1.84 -3.58
CA PRO A 258 -4.00 -1.52 -4.80
C PRO A 258 -4.58 -0.10 -4.84
N ASP A 259 -4.74 0.54 -3.70
CA ASP A 259 -5.35 1.85 -3.54
C ASP A 259 -4.33 3.01 -3.48
N CYS A 260 -3.01 2.73 -3.48
CA CYS A 260 -1.98 3.75 -3.26
C CYS A 260 -2.09 4.95 -4.23
N VAL A 261 -2.38 4.69 -5.51
CA VAL A 261 -2.52 5.73 -6.53
C VAL A 261 -3.80 6.57 -6.34
N SER A 262 -4.86 5.97 -5.81
CA SER A 262 -6.14 6.66 -5.64
C SER A 262 -6.06 7.82 -4.65
N HIS A 263 -5.20 7.75 -3.65
CA HIS A 263 -4.99 8.82 -2.67
C HIS A 263 -4.31 10.07 -3.23
N LEU A 264 -3.84 10.00 -4.49
CA LEU A 264 -3.30 11.12 -5.25
C LEU A 264 -4.30 11.69 -6.28
N ALA A 265 -5.56 11.26 -6.27
CA ALA A 265 -6.55 11.61 -7.30
C ALA A 265 -6.67 13.12 -7.55
N GLU A 266 -6.48 13.96 -6.53
CA GLU A 266 -6.54 15.41 -6.63
C GLU A 266 -5.27 16.03 -7.27
N GLU A 267 -4.15 15.30 -7.29
CA GLU A 267 -2.86 15.73 -7.87
C GLU A 267 -2.67 15.24 -9.32
N LEU A 268 -3.64 14.47 -9.87
CA LEU A 268 -3.52 13.78 -11.15
C LEU A 268 -4.35 14.43 -12.26
N PRO A 269 -3.85 14.50 -13.52
CA PRO A 269 -4.66 14.82 -14.67
C PRO A 269 -5.54 13.62 -15.04
N SER A 270 -6.80 13.89 -15.42
CA SER A 270 -7.77 12.86 -15.86
C SER A 270 -7.81 11.61 -14.96
N PRO A 271 -8.03 11.75 -13.63
CA PRO A 271 -7.87 10.65 -12.69
C PRO A 271 -8.80 9.46 -12.97
N ARG A 272 -10.00 9.70 -13.52
CA ARG A 272 -10.99 8.67 -13.88
C ARG A 272 -10.47 7.62 -14.87
N THR A 273 -9.51 7.97 -15.71
CA THR A 273 -8.92 7.08 -16.72
C THR A 273 -7.50 6.66 -16.36
N ASN A 274 -6.74 7.52 -15.71
CA ASN A 274 -5.32 7.29 -15.45
C ASN A 274 -5.07 6.43 -14.21
N ILE A 275 -5.91 6.51 -13.17
CA ILE A 275 -5.79 5.64 -11.99
C ILE A 275 -5.98 4.16 -12.35
N PRO A 276 -7.04 3.74 -13.09
CA PRO A 276 -7.16 2.35 -13.52
C PRO A 276 -5.97 1.82 -14.32
N LYS A 277 -5.40 2.64 -15.22
CA LYS A 277 -4.20 2.28 -15.99
C LYS A 277 -2.97 2.09 -15.10
N ALA A 278 -2.80 2.96 -14.11
CA ALA A 278 -1.69 2.87 -13.17
C ALA A 278 -1.80 1.63 -12.26
N ILE A 279 -3.00 1.29 -11.79
CA ILE A 279 -3.26 0.06 -11.03
C ILE A 279 -2.93 -1.18 -11.89
N LEU A 280 -3.37 -1.20 -13.14
CA LEU A 280 -3.05 -2.30 -14.06
C LEU A 280 -1.54 -2.43 -14.28
N ALA A 281 -0.84 -1.32 -14.52
CA ALA A 281 0.61 -1.30 -14.68
C ALA A 281 1.33 -1.80 -13.42
N GLN A 282 0.93 -1.32 -12.23
CA GLN A 282 1.47 -1.73 -10.94
C GLN A 282 1.37 -3.26 -10.76
N TYR A 283 0.19 -3.81 -10.96
CA TYR A 283 -0.05 -5.25 -10.73
C TYR A 283 0.63 -6.12 -11.78
N THR A 284 0.58 -5.74 -13.06
CA THR A 284 1.21 -6.53 -14.13
C THR A 284 2.72 -6.55 -13.99
N VAL A 285 3.36 -5.37 -13.84
CA VAL A 285 4.81 -5.26 -13.68
C VAL A 285 5.24 -5.90 -12.35
N GLY A 286 4.51 -5.63 -11.26
CA GLY A 286 4.79 -6.18 -9.95
C GLY A 286 4.76 -7.71 -9.94
N PHE A 287 3.71 -8.33 -10.49
CA PHE A 287 3.56 -9.78 -10.55
C PHE A 287 4.68 -10.44 -11.37
N LEU A 288 4.94 -9.95 -12.58
CA LEU A 288 5.95 -10.54 -13.47
C LEU A 288 7.36 -10.43 -12.88
N THR A 289 7.74 -9.26 -12.40
CA THR A 289 9.07 -9.05 -11.82
C THR A 289 9.28 -9.86 -10.55
N ALA A 290 8.27 -9.94 -9.69
CA ALA A 290 8.35 -10.67 -8.44
C ALA A 290 8.38 -12.20 -8.65
N LEU A 291 7.58 -12.72 -9.59
CA LEU A 291 7.58 -14.15 -9.90
C LEU A 291 8.94 -14.60 -10.45
N LEU A 292 9.49 -13.85 -11.41
CA LEU A 292 10.81 -14.13 -11.96
C LEU A 292 11.92 -14.02 -10.89
N TYR A 293 11.82 -13.03 -10.01
CA TYR A 293 12.72 -12.85 -8.88
C TYR A 293 12.68 -14.06 -7.94
N LEU A 294 11.49 -14.49 -7.48
CA LEU A 294 11.34 -15.64 -6.57
C LEU A 294 11.93 -16.92 -7.18
N ILE A 295 11.57 -17.23 -8.43
CA ILE A 295 12.09 -18.41 -9.12
C ILE A 295 13.62 -18.37 -9.15
N THR A 296 14.20 -17.23 -9.52
CA THR A 296 15.64 -17.10 -9.69
C THR A 296 16.40 -17.21 -8.37
N ILE A 297 15.90 -16.57 -7.28
CA ILE A 297 16.59 -16.66 -5.98
C ILE A 297 16.54 -18.07 -5.39
N PHE A 298 15.42 -18.80 -5.56
CA PHE A 298 15.30 -20.15 -5.05
C PHE A 298 16.15 -21.17 -5.81
N TYR A 299 16.40 -20.97 -7.10
CA TYR A 299 17.40 -21.77 -7.80
C TYR A 299 18.83 -21.47 -7.36
N ALA A 300 19.08 -20.27 -6.82
CA ALA A 300 20.40 -19.87 -6.34
C ALA A 300 20.70 -20.29 -4.90
N VAL A 301 19.73 -20.87 -4.19
CA VAL A 301 19.83 -21.28 -2.78
C VAL A 301 19.90 -22.80 -2.68
N ASN A 302 20.91 -23.31 -1.97
CA ASN A 302 21.12 -24.75 -1.80
C ASN A 302 21.00 -25.22 -0.33
N ASP A 303 20.97 -24.30 0.63
CA ASP A 303 20.99 -24.61 2.06
C ASP A 303 20.01 -23.67 2.81
N LEU A 304 18.85 -24.21 3.18
CA LEU A 304 17.84 -23.48 3.97
C LEU A 304 18.19 -23.47 5.45
N ASP A 305 18.89 -24.49 5.97
CA ASP A 305 19.21 -24.58 7.40
C ASP A 305 20.15 -23.44 7.81
N SER A 306 21.06 -23.05 6.93
CA SER A 306 21.92 -21.89 7.17
C SER A 306 21.17 -20.57 7.21
N LEU A 307 20.03 -20.46 6.50
CA LEU A 307 19.14 -19.30 6.55
C LEU A 307 18.46 -19.17 7.91
N PHE A 308 17.95 -20.29 8.43
CA PHE A 308 17.23 -20.32 9.69
C PHE A 308 18.16 -20.17 10.90
N SER A 309 19.39 -20.64 10.79
CA SER A 309 20.42 -20.52 11.84
C SER A 309 21.17 -19.18 11.82
N ASN A 310 20.95 -18.35 10.81
CA ASN A 310 21.65 -17.07 10.67
C ASN A 310 21.20 -16.08 11.77
N PRO A 311 22.12 -15.49 12.55
CA PRO A 311 21.79 -14.57 13.63
C PRO A 311 21.30 -13.19 13.14
N TRP A 312 21.52 -12.85 11.87
CA TRP A 312 21.21 -11.52 11.34
C TRP A 312 19.71 -11.31 11.11
N PRO A 313 19.17 -10.10 11.37
CA PRO A 313 17.74 -9.85 11.35
C PRO A 313 17.13 -9.79 9.93
N PHE A 314 17.95 -9.91 8.88
CA PHE A 314 17.51 -9.87 7.48
C PHE A 314 18.02 -11.09 6.70
N PRO A 315 17.29 -12.21 6.68
CA PRO A 315 17.71 -13.48 6.07
C PRO A 315 18.05 -13.41 4.58
N LEU A 316 17.50 -12.44 3.84
CA LEU A 316 17.83 -12.21 2.44
C LEU A 316 19.34 -11.96 2.23
N ALA A 317 20.06 -11.45 3.24
CA ALA A 317 21.51 -11.28 3.19
C ALA A 317 22.23 -12.60 3.00
N GLU A 318 21.77 -13.64 3.68
CA GLU A 318 22.31 -15.01 3.55
C GLU A 318 21.93 -15.64 2.21
N LEU A 319 20.68 -15.46 1.75
CA LEU A 319 20.27 -15.88 0.41
C LEU A 319 21.21 -15.33 -0.68
N TYR A 320 21.49 -14.03 -0.64
CA TYR A 320 22.41 -13.40 -1.58
C TYR A 320 23.87 -13.83 -1.39
N ARG A 321 24.27 -14.15 -0.15
CA ARG A 321 25.61 -14.71 0.12
C ARG A 321 25.75 -16.10 -0.50
N GLN A 322 24.74 -16.95 -0.40
CA GLN A 322 24.74 -18.25 -1.06
C GLN A 322 24.80 -18.12 -2.60
N ALA A 323 23.98 -17.23 -3.17
CA ALA A 323 23.94 -17.00 -4.60
C ALA A 323 25.26 -16.49 -5.17
N THR A 324 25.91 -15.54 -4.47
CA THR A 324 27.17 -14.91 -4.95
C THR A 324 28.45 -15.55 -4.42
N ASN A 325 28.34 -16.39 -3.38
CA ASN A 325 29.43 -17.02 -2.64
C ASN A 325 30.46 -16.02 -2.06
N THR A 326 30.08 -14.74 -1.88
CA THR A 326 30.95 -13.70 -1.34
C THR A 326 30.18 -12.69 -0.50
N HIS A 327 30.79 -12.13 0.55
CA HIS A 327 30.21 -11.06 1.34
C HIS A 327 30.01 -9.78 0.51
N GLY A 328 30.97 -9.45 -0.36
CA GLY A 328 30.89 -8.29 -1.26
C GLY A 328 29.75 -8.39 -2.27
N GLY A 329 29.51 -9.58 -2.85
CA GLY A 329 28.39 -9.85 -3.75
C GLY A 329 27.04 -9.71 -3.03
N SER A 330 26.92 -10.26 -1.82
CA SER A 330 25.74 -10.10 -0.99
C SER A 330 25.48 -8.61 -0.66
N LEU A 331 26.50 -7.87 -0.22
CA LEU A 331 26.37 -6.42 0.02
C LEU A 331 25.92 -5.67 -1.24
N GLY A 332 26.50 -6.00 -2.41
CA GLY A 332 26.10 -5.38 -3.67
C GLY A 332 24.62 -5.56 -3.97
N LEU A 333 24.11 -6.79 -3.86
CA LEU A 333 22.67 -7.08 -4.05
C LEU A 333 21.78 -6.44 -2.99
N LEU A 334 22.25 -6.39 -1.73
CA LEU A 334 21.53 -5.68 -0.68
C LEU A 334 21.44 -4.18 -0.95
N LEU A 335 22.48 -3.54 -1.46
CA LEU A 335 22.43 -2.13 -1.87
C LEU A 335 21.48 -1.91 -3.06
N VAL A 336 21.44 -2.86 -4.00
CA VAL A 336 20.55 -2.82 -5.17
C VAL A 336 19.09 -2.89 -4.75
N ILE A 337 18.71 -3.67 -3.72
CA ILE A 337 17.33 -3.72 -3.21
C ILE A 337 17.02 -2.59 -2.22
N PHE A 338 18.03 -2.04 -1.53
CA PHE A 338 17.85 -0.99 -0.52
C PHE A 338 17.27 0.29 -1.12
N VAL A 339 17.82 0.76 -2.24
CA VAL A 339 17.38 2.01 -2.88
C VAL A 339 15.93 1.94 -3.32
N PRO A 340 15.47 0.91 -4.08
CA PRO A 340 14.05 0.74 -4.39
C PRO A 340 13.14 0.67 -3.15
N THR A 341 13.56 -0.08 -2.11
CA THR A 341 12.78 -0.21 -0.88
C THR A 341 12.65 1.13 -0.15
N PHE A 342 13.69 1.96 -0.17
CA PHE A 342 13.61 3.32 0.39
C PHE A 342 12.65 4.22 -0.41
N CYS A 343 12.64 4.11 -1.75
CA CYS A 343 11.66 4.80 -2.58
C CYS A 343 10.22 4.33 -2.27
N THR A 344 10.02 3.03 -2.02
CA THR A 344 8.75 2.47 -1.55
C THR A 344 8.32 3.10 -0.23
N ASN A 345 9.24 3.25 0.73
CA ASN A 345 8.95 3.89 2.01
C ASN A 345 8.48 5.36 1.84
N ILE A 346 9.11 6.13 0.94
CA ILE A 346 8.64 7.47 0.58
C ILE A 346 7.21 7.41 0.03
N GLY A 347 6.90 6.47 -0.88
CA GLY A 347 5.55 6.25 -1.41
C GLY A 347 4.51 5.93 -0.33
N CYS A 348 4.88 5.10 0.64
CA CYS A 348 4.03 4.78 1.79
C CYS A 348 3.74 6.02 2.66
N TYR A 349 4.74 6.90 2.91
CA TYR A 349 4.54 8.17 3.60
C TYR A 349 3.68 9.16 2.82
N ILE A 350 3.79 9.19 1.49
CA ILE A 350 2.90 9.97 0.63
C ILE A 350 1.45 9.53 0.85
N THR A 351 1.19 8.23 0.74
CA THR A 351 -0.16 7.66 0.84
C THR A 351 -0.75 7.82 2.24
N SER A 352 -0.02 7.45 3.30
CA SER A 352 -0.48 7.58 4.68
C SER A 352 -0.76 9.02 5.07
N GLY A 353 0.10 9.97 4.67
CA GLY A 353 -0.09 11.40 4.93
C GLY A 353 -1.33 11.96 4.25
N ARG A 354 -1.59 11.60 2.99
CA ARG A 354 -2.78 12.06 2.26
C ARG A 354 -4.05 11.44 2.81
N MET A 355 -4.01 10.16 3.17
CA MET A 355 -5.16 9.49 3.78
C MET A 355 -5.52 10.11 5.13
N LEU A 356 -4.54 10.36 5.99
CA LEU A 356 -4.78 10.99 7.29
C LEU A 356 -5.27 12.44 7.13
N TRP A 357 -4.76 13.17 6.13
CA TRP A 357 -5.21 14.52 5.79
C TRP A 357 -6.69 14.55 5.37
N THR A 358 -7.12 13.63 4.51
CA THR A 358 -8.54 13.57 4.07
C THR A 358 -9.48 13.31 5.24
N LEU A 359 -9.11 12.43 6.17
CA LEU A 359 -9.87 12.23 7.42
C LEU A 359 -9.89 13.49 8.29
N GLY A 360 -8.78 14.23 8.37
CA GLY A 360 -8.70 15.50 9.09
C GLY A 360 -9.57 16.58 8.48
N ARG A 361 -9.60 16.66 7.15
CA ARG A 361 -10.43 17.62 6.40
C ARG A 361 -11.93 17.43 6.65
N ASP A 362 -12.35 16.19 6.90
CA ASP A 362 -13.74 15.82 7.17
C ASP A 362 -14.07 15.76 8.67
N ASP A 363 -13.26 16.34 9.54
CA ASP A 363 -13.43 16.32 11.00
C ASP A 363 -13.53 14.93 11.63
N ALA A 364 -12.93 13.91 11.00
CA ALA A 364 -12.91 12.54 11.48
C ALA A 364 -11.76 12.24 12.47
N THR A 365 -10.73 13.08 12.52
CA THR A 365 -9.53 12.87 13.34
C THR A 365 -9.53 13.70 14.63
N PRO A 366 -8.75 13.31 15.67
CA PRO A 366 -8.31 14.25 16.69
C PRO A 366 -7.54 15.40 16.05
N PHE A 367 -7.70 16.62 16.57
CA PHE A 367 -7.00 17.82 16.06
C PHE A 367 -7.23 18.07 14.55
N SER A 368 -8.42 17.80 14.03
CA SER A 368 -8.78 17.88 12.61
C SER A 368 -8.36 19.18 11.94
N LYS A 369 -8.51 20.35 12.60
CA LYS A 369 -8.08 21.65 12.07
C LYS A 369 -6.58 21.73 11.84
N TRP A 370 -5.77 20.94 12.55
CA TRP A 370 -4.32 20.88 12.37
C TRP A 370 -3.94 19.82 11.35
N VAL A 371 -4.50 18.61 11.43
CA VAL A 371 -4.24 17.50 10.52
C VAL A 371 -4.76 17.78 9.12
N GLY A 372 -5.96 18.33 8.98
CA GLY A 372 -6.62 18.62 7.70
C GLY A 372 -6.11 19.85 6.95
N LYS A 373 -5.04 20.50 7.43
CA LYS A 373 -4.48 21.69 6.80
C LYS A 373 -3.42 21.36 5.76
N VAL A 374 -3.53 21.95 4.57
CA VAL A 374 -2.47 21.99 3.55
C VAL A 374 -1.54 23.17 3.82
N ASP A 375 -0.24 22.93 3.83
CA ASP A 375 0.76 23.99 3.94
C ASP A 375 0.96 24.69 2.59
N ARG A 376 0.72 26.00 2.54
CA ARG A 376 0.81 26.79 1.30
C ARG A 376 2.24 26.92 0.76
N LYS A 377 3.26 26.88 1.62
CA LYS A 377 4.68 27.00 1.21
C LYS A 377 5.16 25.73 0.53
N TRP A 378 4.78 24.57 1.07
CA TRP A 378 5.23 23.26 0.60
C TRP A 378 4.23 22.58 -0.34
N GLY A 379 2.98 23.07 -0.41
CA GLY A 379 1.94 22.54 -1.28
C GLY A 379 1.53 21.09 -0.95
N ASN A 380 1.60 20.71 0.35
CA ASN A 380 1.31 19.35 0.78
C ASN A 380 0.63 19.31 2.16
N PRO A 381 0.07 18.17 2.58
CA PRO A 381 -0.48 17.97 3.92
C PRO A 381 0.62 17.74 4.95
N PHE A 382 1.46 18.75 5.18
CA PHE A 382 2.64 18.73 6.05
C PHE A 382 2.35 18.16 7.44
N ASN A 383 1.30 18.66 8.08
CA ASN A 383 0.95 18.27 9.45
C ASN A 383 0.48 16.80 9.55
N ALA A 384 -0.25 16.32 8.56
CA ALA A 384 -0.67 14.92 8.51
C ALA A 384 0.52 13.98 8.32
N THR A 385 1.46 14.34 7.45
CA THR A 385 2.71 13.57 7.25
C THR A 385 3.56 13.57 8.53
N LEU A 386 3.68 14.71 9.21
CA LEU A 386 4.37 14.81 10.50
C LEU A 386 3.71 13.93 11.58
N ALA A 387 2.37 13.90 11.62
CA ALA A 387 1.63 13.03 12.54
C ALA A 387 1.90 11.55 12.24
N CYS A 388 1.93 11.15 10.97
CA CYS A 388 2.29 9.79 10.58
C CYS A 388 3.72 9.42 11.03
N GLY A 389 4.69 10.32 10.87
CA GLY A 389 6.06 10.15 11.38
C GLY A 389 6.11 9.98 12.90
N GLY A 390 5.34 10.79 13.64
CA GLY A 390 5.20 10.67 15.10
C GLY A 390 4.58 9.35 15.54
N ILE A 391 3.49 8.89 14.88
CA ILE A 391 2.87 7.61 15.18
C ILE A 391 3.84 6.46 14.87
N ASN A 392 4.55 6.51 13.73
CA ASN A 392 5.55 5.51 13.39
C ASN A 392 6.72 5.48 14.38
N THR A 393 7.10 6.62 14.95
CA THR A 393 8.09 6.65 16.04
C THR A 393 7.61 5.89 17.28
N ILE A 394 6.34 6.07 17.66
CA ILE A 394 5.72 5.33 18.77
C ILE A 394 5.67 3.83 18.46
N LEU A 395 5.28 3.45 17.25
CA LEU A 395 5.29 2.04 16.80
C LEU A 395 6.69 1.45 16.84
N GLY A 396 7.72 2.22 16.46
CA GLY A 396 9.13 1.82 16.56
C GLY A 396 9.56 1.51 17.99
N CYS A 397 9.03 2.20 19.01
CA CYS A 397 9.31 1.90 20.41
C CYS A 397 8.84 0.49 20.81
N ILE A 398 7.80 -0.04 20.18
CA ILE A 398 7.32 -1.41 20.40
C ILE A 398 8.38 -2.43 19.94
N TYR A 399 9.13 -2.09 18.89
CA TYR A 399 10.19 -2.94 18.35
C TYR A 399 11.32 -3.20 19.36
N ILE A 400 11.60 -2.28 20.27
CA ILE A 400 12.60 -2.46 21.34
C ILE A 400 12.16 -3.58 22.28
N GLY A 401 10.85 -3.63 22.58
CA GLY A 401 10.26 -4.59 23.52
C GLY A 401 9.92 -5.96 22.93
N SER A 402 9.72 -6.05 21.61
CA SER A 402 9.19 -7.26 20.97
C SER A 402 9.90 -7.61 19.67
N SER A 403 10.37 -8.85 19.56
CA SER A 403 10.95 -9.40 18.32
C SER A 403 9.89 -9.67 17.24
N THR A 404 8.62 -9.80 17.63
CA THR A 404 7.49 -10.09 16.73
C THR A 404 6.79 -8.83 16.21
N ALA A 405 7.26 -7.64 16.59
CA ALA A 405 6.66 -6.37 16.20
C ALA A 405 6.55 -6.21 14.68
N PHE A 406 7.59 -6.61 13.93
CA PHE A 406 7.58 -6.56 12.47
C PHE A 406 6.43 -7.38 11.87
N SER A 407 6.31 -8.65 12.28
CA SER A 407 5.24 -9.53 11.78
C SER A 407 3.84 -9.02 12.15
N ALA A 408 3.71 -8.43 13.35
CA ALA A 408 2.46 -7.80 13.77
C ALA A 408 2.10 -6.56 12.93
N PHE A 409 3.10 -5.77 12.51
CA PHE A 409 2.88 -4.64 11.61
C PHE A 409 2.45 -5.09 10.21
N VAL A 410 3.13 -6.10 9.66
CA VAL A 410 2.78 -6.72 8.37
C VAL A 410 1.36 -7.25 8.39
N GLY A 411 1.02 -8.06 9.40
CA GLY A 411 -0.32 -8.62 9.56
C GLY A 411 -1.40 -7.54 9.72
N SER A 412 -1.14 -6.53 10.56
CA SER A 412 -2.08 -5.42 10.80
C SER A 412 -2.32 -4.59 9.55
N PHE A 413 -1.28 -4.32 8.73
CA PHE A 413 -1.44 -3.65 7.43
C PHE A 413 -2.42 -4.40 6.55
N ILE A 414 -2.21 -5.70 6.35
CA ILE A 414 -3.02 -6.52 5.45
C ILE A 414 -4.46 -6.68 5.95
N VAL A 415 -4.64 -6.95 7.24
CA VAL A 415 -5.99 -7.15 7.80
C VAL A 415 -6.79 -5.86 7.77
N LEU A 416 -6.22 -4.73 8.21
CA LEU A 416 -6.91 -3.43 8.20
C LEU A 416 -7.23 -2.95 6.78
N SER A 417 -6.29 -3.10 5.84
CA SER A 417 -6.53 -2.76 4.43
C SER A 417 -7.63 -3.64 3.83
N SER A 418 -7.60 -4.97 4.07
CA SER A 418 -8.63 -5.90 3.61
C SER A 418 -10.01 -5.58 4.20
N MET A 419 -10.09 -5.25 5.50
CA MET A 419 -11.34 -4.80 6.14
C MET A 419 -11.87 -3.52 5.48
N SER A 420 -10.98 -2.59 5.14
CA SER A 420 -11.36 -1.34 4.49
C SER A 420 -11.89 -1.58 3.06
N TYR A 421 -11.27 -2.49 2.30
CA TYR A 421 -11.73 -2.86 0.95
C TYR A 421 -13.06 -3.61 0.99
N LEU A 422 -13.22 -4.55 1.92
CA LEU A 422 -14.48 -5.26 2.14
C LEU A 422 -15.62 -4.29 2.46
N ALA A 423 -15.34 -3.22 3.21
CA ALA A 423 -16.32 -2.23 3.63
C ALA A 423 -16.94 -1.41 2.47
N PHE A 424 -16.32 -1.38 1.27
CA PHE A 424 -16.97 -0.76 0.11
C PHE A 424 -17.39 -1.79 -0.96
N ILE A 425 -16.65 -2.88 -1.15
CA ILE A 425 -16.97 -3.87 -2.18
C ILE A 425 -18.23 -4.63 -1.82
N LEU A 426 -18.35 -5.12 -0.59
CA LEU A 426 -19.52 -5.89 -0.14
C LEU A 426 -20.83 -5.09 -0.20
N PRO A 427 -20.93 -3.84 0.35
CA PRO A 427 -22.12 -3.03 0.16
C PRO A 427 -22.44 -2.74 -1.30
N ASN A 428 -21.44 -2.54 -2.17
CA ASN A 428 -21.65 -2.32 -3.59
C ASN A 428 -22.31 -3.52 -4.29
N ILE A 429 -21.94 -4.75 -3.91
CA ILE A 429 -22.62 -5.99 -4.35
C ILE A 429 -24.06 -6.02 -3.83
N LEU A 430 -24.25 -5.83 -2.53
CA LEU A 430 -25.57 -5.96 -1.86
C LEU A 430 -26.56 -4.90 -2.34
N THR A 431 -26.11 -3.68 -2.63
CA THR A 431 -26.93 -2.60 -3.17
C THR A 431 -27.12 -2.66 -4.69
N ARG A 432 -26.57 -3.69 -5.34
CA ARG A 432 -26.61 -3.87 -6.80
C ARG A 432 -26.11 -2.63 -7.56
N ARG A 433 -25.00 -2.03 -7.08
CA ARG A 433 -24.35 -0.84 -7.67
C ARG A 433 -25.24 0.40 -7.78
N ARG A 434 -26.38 0.45 -7.05
CA ARG A 434 -27.38 1.54 -7.20
C ARG A 434 -26.87 2.91 -6.77
N HIS A 435 -25.84 2.96 -5.93
CA HIS A 435 -25.30 4.19 -5.37
C HIS A 435 -24.05 4.70 -6.11
N VAL A 436 -23.61 4.00 -7.15
CA VAL A 436 -22.38 4.32 -7.88
C VAL A 436 -22.71 4.61 -9.34
N ILE A 437 -22.35 5.82 -9.79
CA ILE A 437 -22.45 6.20 -11.20
C ILE A 437 -21.23 5.64 -11.94
N SER A 438 -21.45 4.96 -13.05
CA SER A 438 -20.39 4.32 -13.83
C SER A 438 -19.34 5.31 -14.33
N GLY A 439 -18.06 4.93 -14.18
CA GLY A 439 -16.93 5.66 -14.73
C GLY A 439 -16.55 5.21 -16.16
N PRO A 440 -15.52 5.82 -16.76
CA PRO A 440 -14.97 5.36 -18.04
C PRO A 440 -14.47 3.91 -18.01
N PHE A 441 -13.93 3.45 -16.88
CA PHE A 441 -13.61 2.05 -16.65
C PHE A 441 -14.72 1.44 -15.79
N THR A 442 -15.52 0.58 -16.39
CA THR A 442 -16.64 -0.11 -15.72
C THR A 442 -16.68 -1.55 -16.19
N MET A 443 -16.67 -2.49 -15.27
CA MET A 443 -16.79 -3.91 -15.57
C MET A 443 -18.23 -4.26 -16.01
N PRO A 444 -18.41 -5.10 -17.04
CA PRO A 444 -19.73 -5.68 -17.35
C PRO A 444 -20.36 -6.32 -16.13
N THR A 445 -21.67 -6.21 -15.97
CA THR A 445 -22.37 -6.66 -14.76
C THR A 445 -22.03 -8.07 -14.31
N PRO A 446 -22.03 -9.14 -15.18
CA PRO A 446 -21.68 -10.48 -14.74
C PRO A 446 -20.21 -10.57 -14.29
N VAL A 447 -19.28 -9.91 -14.99
CA VAL A 447 -17.85 -9.86 -14.63
C VAL A 447 -17.67 -9.21 -13.27
N PHE A 448 -18.32 -8.08 -13.02
CA PHE A 448 -18.28 -7.40 -11.72
C PHE A 448 -18.70 -8.31 -10.58
N TYR A 449 -19.87 -8.97 -10.70
CA TYR A 449 -20.34 -9.83 -9.61
C TYR A 449 -19.41 -11.01 -9.37
N THR A 450 -18.84 -11.63 -10.41
CA THR A 450 -17.87 -12.71 -10.27
C THR A 450 -16.61 -12.23 -9.57
N VAL A 451 -15.99 -11.17 -10.08
CA VAL A 451 -14.75 -10.58 -9.53
C VAL A 451 -14.93 -10.10 -8.10
N ALA A 452 -15.99 -9.32 -7.84
CA ALA A 452 -16.26 -8.78 -6.51
C ALA A 452 -16.63 -9.87 -5.49
N SER A 453 -17.34 -10.92 -5.89
CA SER A 453 -17.67 -12.03 -5.00
C SER A 453 -16.42 -12.85 -4.63
N ILE A 454 -15.51 -13.11 -5.57
CA ILE A 454 -14.24 -13.79 -5.30
C ILE A 454 -13.40 -12.91 -4.36
N ALA A 455 -13.29 -11.61 -4.64
CA ALA A 455 -12.56 -10.66 -3.78
C ALA A 455 -13.13 -10.63 -2.34
N CYS A 456 -14.44 -10.53 -2.18
CA CYS A 456 -15.10 -10.57 -0.86
C CYS A 456 -14.91 -11.92 -0.17
N GLY A 457 -15.07 -13.03 -0.89
CA GLY A 457 -14.88 -14.38 -0.36
C GLY A 457 -13.46 -14.59 0.17
N TYR A 458 -12.45 -14.16 -0.61
CA TYR A 458 -11.07 -14.15 -0.15
C TYR A 458 -10.92 -13.35 1.14
N MET A 459 -11.32 -12.08 1.16
CA MET A 459 -11.13 -11.23 2.35
C MET A 459 -11.85 -11.78 3.58
N VAL A 460 -13.08 -12.27 3.46
CA VAL A 460 -13.84 -12.84 4.59
C VAL A 460 -13.15 -14.06 5.19
N VAL A 461 -12.54 -14.92 4.37
CA VAL A 461 -11.84 -16.13 4.82
C VAL A 461 -10.44 -15.82 5.34
N TRP A 462 -9.66 -14.99 4.62
CA TRP A 462 -8.25 -14.77 4.94
C TRP A 462 -8.01 -13.76 6.07
N ILE A 463 -8.91 -12.79 6.30
CA ILE A 463 -8.81 -11.89 7.47
C ILE A 463 -8.64 -12.67 8.78
N PRO A 464 -9.50 -13.67 9.11
CA PRO A 464 -9.28 -14.52 10.29
C PRO A 464 -7.99 -15.34 10.21
N ILE A 465 -7.69 -15.97 9.05
CA ILE A 465 -6.50 -16.84 8.88
C ILE A 465 -5.21 -16.05 9.19
N TYR A 466 -5.10 -14.82 8.73
CA TYR A 466 -3.94 -13.96 8.99
C TYR A 466 -3.82 -13.49 10.45
N CYS A 467 -4.80 -13.80 11.29
CA CYS A 467 -4.76 -13.54 12.72
C CYS A 467 -4.32 -14.75 13.56
N PHE A 468 -4.16 -15.95 12.96
CA PHE A 468 -3.71 -17.14 13.68
C PHE A 468 -2.21 -17.06 14.03
N PRO A 469 -1.74 -17.77 15.08
CA PRO A 469 -0.33 -17.85 15.42
C PRO A 469 0.53 -18.39 14.26
N PHE A 470 1.74 -17.87 14.13
CA PHE A 470 2.66 -18.26 13.04
C PHE A 470 3.15 -19.71 13.18
N ALA A 471 3.23 -20.23 14.40
CA ALA A 471 3.66 -21.60 14.68
C ALA A 471 2.90 -22.21 15.86
N VAL A 472 2.94 -23.54 15.98
CA VAL A 472 2.32 -24.30 17.09
C VAL A 472 3.34 -25.33 17.60
N PRO A 473 3.54 -25.46 18.92
CA PRO A 473 2.93 -24.69 20.01
C PRO A 473 3.38 -23.23 20.00
N PHE A 474 2.45 -22.31 20.29
CA PHE A 474 2.78 -20.89 20.28
C PHE A 474 3.22 -20.42 21.69
N ASP A 475 4.10 -19.47 21.70
CA ASP A 475 4.58 -18.74 22.87
C ASP A 475 4.51 -17.21 22.61
N THR A 476 5.09 -16.42 23.50
CA THR A 476 5.11 -14.95 23.34
C THR A 476 5.90 -14.48 22.11
N THR A 477 6.77 -15.31 21.55
CA THR A 477 7.61 -14.99 20.38
C THR A 477 6.99 -15.43 19.06
N THR A 478 6.15 -16.46 19.07
CA THR A 478 5.45 -17.01 17.90
C THR A 478 3.99 -16.59 17.81
N MET A 479 3.48 -15.90 18.86
CA MET A 479 2.11 -15.37 18.88
C MET A 479 1.93 -14.27 17.84
N ASN A 480 0.84 -14.36 17.10
CA ASN A 480 0.43 -13.31 16.15
C ASN A 480 -0.39 -12.25 16.87
N TYR A 481 0.19 -11.08 17.10
CA TYR A 481 -0.47 -9.95 17.78
C TYR A 481 -1.38 -9.13 16.86
N THR A 482 -1.53 -9.48 15.60
CA THR A 482 -2.39 -8.79 14.63
C THR A 482 -3.82 -8.64 15.13
N SER A 483 -4.42 -9.72 15.66
CA SER A 483 -5.79 -9.69 16.18
C SER A 483 -5.96 -8.72 17.34
N ALA A 484 -4.98 -8.68 18.25
CA ALA A 484 -5.01 -7.77 19.41
C ALA A 484 -4.88 -6.30 18.95
N LEU A 485 -3.98 -6.00 18.00
CA LEU A 485 -3.83 -4.67 17.45
C LEU A 485 -5.07 -4.21 16.68
N VAL A 486 -5.55 -5.02 15.75
CA VAL A 486 -6.73 -4.69 14.91
C VAL A 486 -7.99 -4.58 15.77
N GLY A 487 -8.21 -5.52 16.70
CA GLY A 487 -9.34 -5.49 17.62
C GLY A 487 -9.30 -4.29 18.56
N GLY A 488 -8.16 -4.06 19.20
CA GLY A 488 -7.95 -2.93 20.11
C GLY A 488 -8.18 -1.58 19.42
N VAL A 489 -7.58 -1.38 18.25
CA VAL A 489 -7.78 -0.18 17.44
C VAL A 489 -9.24 -0.03 17.04
N THR A 490 -9.91 -1.09 16.59
CA THR A 490 -11.32 -1.03 16.17
C THR A 490 -12.24 -0.64 17.32
N ILE A 491 -11.99 -1.14 18.54
CA ILE A 491 -12.75 -0.76 19.75
C ILE A 491 -12.51 0.72 20.09
N LEU A 492 -11.26 1.20 20.04
CA LEU A 492 -10.93 2.61 20.26
C LEU A 492 -11.62 3.52 19.25
N LEU A 493 -11.63 3.12 17.96
CA LEU A 493 -12.36 3.82 16.90
C LEU A 493 -13.86 3.85 17.16
N GLY A 494 -14.44 2.80 17.76
CA GLY A 494 -15.84 2.78 18.16
C GLY A 494 -16.16 3.85 19.19
N GLY A 495 -15.33 3.96 20.24
CA GLY A 495 -15.45 5.01 21.25
C GLY A 495 -15.29 6.41 20.63
N TRP A 496 -14.30 6.58 19.75
CA TRP A 496 -14.06 7.83 19.03
C TRP A 496 -15.25 8.21 18.14
N TYR A 497 -15.80 7.25 17.38
CA TYR A 497 -16.98 7.48 16.54
C TYR A 497 -18.18 7.98 17.33
N VAL A 498 -18.49 7.34 18.47
CA VAL A 498 -19.59 7.75 19.35
C VAL A 498 -19.39 9.19 19.82
N TRP A 499 -18.16 9.57 20.15
CA TRP A 499 -17.84 10.91 20.64
C TRP A 499 -17.96 11.97 19.53
N ILE A 500 -17.39 11.76 18.32
CA ILE A 500 -17.46 12.74 17.23
C ILE A 500 -18.87 12.85 16.65
N ARG A 501 -19.63 11.74 16.62
CA ARG A 501 -21.03 11.76 16.20
C ARG A 501 -21.86 12.75 17.02
N LYS A 502 -21.65 12.81 18.34
CA LYS A 502 -22.31 13.78 19.24
C LYS A 502 -21.88 15.22 18.96
N ARG A 503 -20.73 15.43 18.33
CA ARG A 503 -20.20 16.75 17.95
C ARG A 503 -20.56 17.18 16.54
N GLY A 504 -21.42 16.46 15.84
CA GLY A 504 -21.93 16.85 14.53
C GLY A 504 -21.11 16.32 13.35
N TYR A 505 -20.29 15.25 13.53
CA TYR A 505 -19.62 14.60 12.41
C TYR A 505 -20.59 14.20 11.31
N VAL A 506 -20.39 14.70 10.09
CA VAL A 506 -21.27 14.49 8.94
C VAL A 506 -20.79 13.33 8.06
N GLY A 507 -19.51 13.02 8.06
CA GLY A 507 -18.85 12.08 7.13
C GLY A 507 -18.42 12.77 5.85
N PRO A 508 -17.82 12.04 4.88
CA PRO A 508 -17.41 12.60 3.62
C PRO A 508 -18.64 13.18 2.88
N ARG A 509 -18.44 14.34 2.24
CA ARG A 509 -19.49 14.98 1.46
C ARG A 509 -19.88 14.08 0.30
N ARG A 510 -21.19 13.98 0.03
CA ARG A 510 -21.69 13.18 -1.08
C ARG A 510 -21.43 13.88 -2.39
N LEU A 511 -21.23 13.08 -3.44
CA LEU A 511 -20.97 13.53 -4.80
C LEU A 511 -21.99 14.58 -5.27
N VAL A 512 -21.45 15.56 -5.96
CA VAL A 512 -22.22 16.44 -6.84
C VAL A 512 -22.64 15.60 -8.05
N GLU A 513 -23.92 15.31 -8.20
CA GLU A 513 -24.46 14.69 -9.41
C GLU A 513 -24.45 15.73 -10.52
N THR A 514 -23.63 15.52 -11.55
CA THR A 514 -23.71 16.30 -12.78
C THR A 514 -24.86 15.72 -13.60
N LEU A 515 -26.03 16.33 -13.54
CA LEU A 515 -27.13 15.99 -14.42
C LEU A 515 -26.78 16.45 -15.86
N GLY A 516 -27.22 15.68 -16.87
CA GLY A 516 -26.85 15.82 -18.29
C GLY A 516 -27.11 17.16 -18.96
N ASN A 517 -27.55 18.20 -18.26
CA ASN A 517 -27.83 19.56 -18.74
C ASN A 517 -26.92 20.62 -18.11
N GLY A 518 -25.79 20.26 -17.53
CA GLY A 518 -24.84 21.23 -16.93
C GLY A 518 -25.28 21.82 -15.60
N GLU A 519 -26.39 21.40 -15.02
CA GLU A 519 -26.79 21.78 -13.67
C GLU A 519 -26.21 20.82 -12.64
N THR A 520 -25.52 21.36 -11.67
CA THR A 520 -24.87 20.62 -10.58
C THR A 520 -25.80 20.56 -9.37
N THR A 521 -26.36 19.41 -9.08
CA THR A 521 -27.19 19.22 -7.87
C THR A 521 -26.39 18.53 -6.78
N ILE A 522 -26.33 19.11 -5.59
CA ILE A 522 -25.69 18.52 -4.42
C ILE A 522 -26.68 17.56 -3.76
N ALA A 523 -26.56 16.25 -4.00
CA ALA A 523 -27.38 15.26 -3.34
C ALA A 523 -26.96 15.15 -1.86
N GLY A 524 -27.78 15.64 -0.93
CA GLY A 524 -27.63 15.38 0.52
C GLY A 524 -27.54 16.59 1.44
N VAL A 525 -27.83 17.80 0.96
CA VAL A 525 -28.11 18.94 1.84
C VAL A 525 -29.63 19.15 1.84
N GLU A 526 -30.38 18.24 2.40
CA GLU A 526 -31.73 18.58 2.84
C GLU A 526 -31.59 19.44 4.10
N GLY A 527 -31.89 20.72 4.00
CA GLY A 527 -32.24 21.55 5.13
C GLY A 527 -31.61 22.91 5.33
N SER A 528 -30.77 23.47 4.43
CA SER A 528 -30.32 24.85 4.72
C SER A 528 -29.90 25.76 3.55
N VAL A 529 -30.03 25.37 2.29
CA VAL A 529 -29.60 26.23 1.17
C VAL A 529 -30.71 26.49 0.12
N ALA A 530 -31.92 25.97 0.31
CA ALA A 530 -33.04 26.26 -0.58
C ALA A 530 -33.69 27.64 -0.33
N GLU A 531 -33.12 28.50 0.51
CA GLU A 531 -33.74 29.80 0.86
C GLU A 531 -32.94 31.05 0.47
N LYS A 532 -31.87 30.88 -0.33
CA LYS A 532 -31.14 32.04 -0.86
C LYS A 532 -30.55 31.75 -2.26
N VAL A 533 -31.35 31.70 -3.27
CA VAL A 533 -31.11 32.23 -4.63
C VAL A 533 -32.42 32.74 -5.18
#